data_09cb1a6666098d45aa438c78da1515f4
#
_entry.id   09cb1a6666098d45aa438c78da1515f4
#
_cell.length_a   1.000
_cell.length_b   1.000
_cell.length_c   1.000
_cell.angle_alpha   90.00
_cell.angle_beta   90.00
_cell.angle_gamma   90.00
#
_symmetry.space_group_name_H-M   'P 1'
#
loop_
_entity.id
_entity.type
_entity.pdbx_description
1 polymer ?
#
loop_
_entity_poly.entity_id
_entity_poly.type
_entity_poly.pdbx_seq_one_letter_code
_entity_poly.pdbx_strand_id
1 'polypeptide(L)' 'MTEEKHECKTYAEMLAVLREAKASGNTAWWNSEELRNGELIVYVRKEEENG' A
#
# COMPACT_ATOMS: atom_id res chain seq x y z
N MET A 1 -12.09 -2.78 -9.75
CA MET A 1 -11.34 -1.93 -8.81
C MET A 1 -11.31 -2.60 -7.47
N THR A 2 -10.13 -2.89 -6.96
CA THR A 2 -9.96 -3.66 -5.74
C THR A 2 -9.02 -2.93 -4.81
N GLU A 3 -9.40 -2.85 -3.53
CA GLU A 3 -8.53 -2.26 -2.53
C GLU A 3 -8.05 -3.34 -1.58
N GLU A 4 -6.77 -3.30 -1.28
CA GLU A 4 -6.16 -4.26 -0.37
C GLU A 4 -5.49 -3.50 0.77
N LYS A 5 -5.58 -4.09 1.96
CA LYS A 5 -4.92 -3.53 3.13
C LYS A 5 -3.75 -4.43 3.48
N HIS A 6 -2.57 -3.86 3.49
CA HIS A 6 -1.35 -4.60 3.78
C HIS A 6 -0.78 -4.15 5.11
N GLU A 7 -0.76 -5.06 6.08
CA GLU A 7 -0.16 -4.77 7.38
C GLU A 7 1.27 -5.23 7.36
N CYS A 8 2.17 -4.29 7.55
CA CYS A 8 3.59 -4.55 7.47
C CYS A 8 4.19 -4.59 8.87
N LYS A 9 5.27 -5.34 9.02
CA LYS A 9 5.94 -5.47 10.31
C LYS A 9 7.07 -4.47 10.46
N THR A 10 7.66 -4.06 9.37
CA THR A 10 8.77 -3.12 9.40
C THR A 10 8.55 -2.04 8.36
N TYR A 11 9.25 -0.94 8.56
CA TYR A 11 9.18 0.16 7.61
C TYR A 11 9.69 -0.28 6.23
N ALA A 12 10.70 -1.16 6.24
CA ALA A 12 11.22 -1.67 4.98
C ALA A 12 10.17 -2.43 4.20
N GLU A 13 9.35 -3.23 4.89
CA GLU A 13 8.26 -3.93 4.23
C GLU A 13 7.25 -2.96 3.66
N MET A 14 6.96 -1.91 4.41
CA MET A 14 6.03 -0.89 3.95
C MET A 14 6.51 -0.27 2.64
N LEU A 15 7.79 0.07 2.58
CA LEU A 15 8.36 0.63 1.37
C LEU A 15 8.33 -0.37 0.23
N ALA A 16 8.56 -1.65 0.52
CA ALA A 16 8.54 -2.67 -0.52
C ALA A 16 7.15 -2.78 -1.14
N VAL A 17 6.10 -2.72 -0.32
CA VAL A 17 4.74 -2.77 -0.83
C VAL A 17 4.45 -1.57 -1.71
N LEU A 18 4.90 -0.39 -1.28
CA LEU A 18 4.69 0.82 -2.06
C LEU A 18 5.39 0.73 -3.41
N ARG A 19 6.61 0.20 -3.43
CA ARG A 19 7.37 0.10 -4.67
C ARG A 19 6.74 -0.91 -5.62
N GLU A 20 6.29 -2.04 -5.08
CA GLU A 20 5.65 -3.05 -5.92
C GLU A 20 4.36 -2.54 -6.51
N ALA A 21 3.58 -1.83 -5.72
CA ALA A 21 2.33 -1.28 -6.22
C ALA A 21 2.60 -0.31 -7.35
N LYS A 22 3.60 0.54 -7.18
CA LYS A 22 3.94 1.51 -8.20
C LYS A 22 4.44 0.83 -9.47
N ALA A 23 5.26 -0.20 -9.31
CA ALA A 23 5.80 -0.92 -10.46
C ALA A 23 4.69 -1.63 -11.23
N SER A 24 3.62 -2.01 -10.54
CA SER A 24 2.48 -2.68 -11.16
C SER A 24 1.45 -1.70 -11.71
N GLY A 25 1.68 -0.40 -11.55
CA GLY A 25 0.73 0.59 -12.03
C GLY A 25 -0.44 0.79 -11.10
N ASN A 26 -0.35 0.34 -9.87
CA ASN A 26 -1.41 0.51 -8.88
C ASN A 26 -1.17 1.75 -8.05
N THR A 27 -2.22 2.21 -7.37
CA THR A 27 -2.13 3.34 -6.46
C THR A 27 -1.97 2.82 -5.05
N ALA A 28 -1.03 3.40 -4.31
CA ALA A 28 -0.80 2.98 -2.94
C ALA A 28 -0.66 4.22 -2.05
N TRP A 29 -1.15 4.09 -0.81
CA TRP A 29 -1.06 5.20 0.13
C TRP A 29 -1.08 4.64 1.55
N TRP A 30 -0.82 5.51 2.51
CA TRP A 30 -0.91 5.15 3.90
C TRP A 30 -1.59 6.29 4.65
N ASN A 31 -2.07 5.97 5.85
CA ASN A 31 -2.73 6.95 6.70
C ASN A 31 -1.73 7.50 7.69
N SER A 32 -1.60 8.83 7.73
CA SER A 32 -0.60 9.47 8.59
C SER A 32 -0.86 9.19 10.06
N GLU A 33 -2.14 9.13 10.45
CA GLU A 33 -2.47 8.89 11.84
C GLU A 33 -2.09 7.48 12.27
N GLU A 34 -2.32 6.51 11.39
CA GLU A 34 -1.94 5.14 11.68
C GLU A 34 -0.43 5.02 11.81
N LEU A 35 0.27 5.67 10.91
CA LEU A 35 1.74 5.64 10.95
C LEU A 35 2.25 6.28 12.23
N ARG A 36 1.61 7.36 12.66
CA ARG A 36 2.01 8.05 13.88
C ARG A 36 1.78 7.16 15.10
N ASN A 37 0.79 6.28 15.04
CA ASN A 37 0.51 5.35 16.11
C ASN A 37 1.40 4.11 16.07
N GLY A 38 2.29 4.02 15.08
CA GLY A 38 3.18 2.88 14.97
C GLY A 38 2.62 1.77 14.11
N GLU A 39 1.53 2.03 13.41
CA GLU A 39 0.92 1.02 12.55
C GLU A 39 1.41 1.21 11.14
N LEU A 40 2.08 0.20 10.62
CA LEU A 40 2.66 0.27 9.28
C LEU A 40 1.70 -0.41 8.32
N ILE A 41 0.73 0.36 7.85
CA ILE A 41 -0.32 -0.18 6.99
C ILE A 41 -0.31 0.56 5.67
N VAL A 42 -0.32 -0.20 4.58
CA VAL A 42 -0.36 0.36 3.24
C VAL A 42 -1.65 -0.08 2.57
N TYR A 43 -2.34 0.86 1.96
CA TYR A 43 -3.54 0.57 1.20
C TYR A 43 -3.18 0.60 -0.28
N VAL A 44 -3.56 -0.43 -0.99
CA VAL A 44 -3.27 -0.54 -2.41
C VAL A 44 -4.57 -0.64 -3.18
N ARG A 45 -4.74 0.22 -4.17
CA ARG A 45 -5.89 0.15 -5.05
C ARG A 45 -5.41 -0.40 -6.39
N LYS A 46 -5.96 -1.53 -6.76
CA LYS A 46 -5.64 -2.15 -8.04
C LYS A 46 -6.62 -1.66 -9.06
N GLU A 47 -6.10 -1.04 -10.09
CA GLU A 47 -6.93 -0.58 -11.17
C GLU A 47 -6.91 -1.63 -12.24
N GLU A 48 -8.02 -2.29 -12.40
CA GLU A 48 -8.12 -3.32 -13.40
C GLU A 48 -8.48 -2.71 -14.70
N GLU A 49 -7.67 -2.98 -15.66
CA GLU A 49 -7.97 -2.58 -16.99
C GLU A 49 -8.76 -3.66 -17.65
N ASN A 50 -9.99 -3.39 -17.87
CA ASN A 50 -10.76 -4.30 -18.67
C ASN A 50 -10.62 -3.89 -20.09
N GLY A 51 -9.60 -4.40 -20.67
CA GLY A 51 -9.36 -4.07 -22.05
C GLY A 51 -10.49 -4.47 -22.95
#